data_bd096a29a8952ed6b26137dcd6746c76
#
_entry.id   bd096a29a8952ed6b26137dcd6746c76
#
_cell.length_a   1.000
_cell.length_b   1.000
_cell.length_c   1.000
_cell.angle_alpha   90.00
_cell.angle_beta   90.00
_cell.angle_gamma   90.00
#
_symmetry.space_group_name_H-M   'P 1'
#
loop_
_entity.id
_entity.type
_entity.pdbx_description
1 polymer ?
#
loop_
_entity_poly.entity_id
_entity_poly.type
_entity_poly.pdbx_seq_one_letter_code
_entity_poly.pdbx_strand_id
1 'polypeptide(L)'
;MHTNNNDTMKEHNDIHDEIDEVTKIKYFGGNHEYDGIKELDNPLPPWLKYIFYVTIIISISYLILLLVFKDDSIIQAREYRKEVMAARAKTEVATKEEIAKTAAAPMTQEQILAAGKVVFDKICYVCHGKFGEGLVGPNFTDQYWIHGGRPEDLLKVINEGVIDKGMLSYKSQLNKTQINNVIAYILSLQGTNPPNQKAPQGEKFVK
;
A
#
# COMPACT_ATOMS: atom_id res chain seq x y z
N MET A 1 -15.07 -71.33 3.60
CA MET A 1 -16.08 -70.38 3.10
C MET A 1 -15.40 -69.47 2.10
N HIS A 2 -15.50 -69.75 0.77
CA HIS A 2 -14.99 -68.90 -0.28
C HIS A 2 -16.11 -67.93 -0.66
N THR A 3 -15.98 -66.68 -0.22
CA THR A 3 -16.86 -65.61 -0.72
C THR A 3 -16.36 -65.26 -2.13
N ASN A 4 -17.26 -65.41 -3.09
CA ASN A 4 -16.98 -65.21 -4.52
C ASN A 4 -16.68 -63.72 -4.78
N ASN A 5 -15.43 -63.41 -5.26
CA ASN A 5 -15.03 -62.06 -5.67
C ASN A 5 -15.91 -61.41 -6.77
N ASN A 6 -16.76 -62.20 -7.41
CA ASN A 6 -17.71 -61.71 -8.43
C ASN A 6 -18.92 -61.01 -7.85
N ASP A 7 -19.33 -61.33 -6.61
CA ASP A 7 -20.50 -60.69 -5.96
C ASP A 7 -20.13 -59.30 -5.47
N THR A 8 -18.92 -59.10 -4.96
CA THR A 8 -18.43 -57.79 -4.50
C THR A 8 -18.19 -56.79 -5.65
N MET A 9 -17.80 -57.28 -6.85
CA MET A 9 -17.66 -56.41 -8.03
C MET A 9 -19.02 -56.03 -8.64
N LYS A 10 -20.04 -56.89 -8.54
CA LYS A 10 -21.38 -56.57 -9.00
C LYS A 10 -22.04 -55.57 -8.10
N GLU A 11 -21.91 -55.73 -6.81
CA GLU A 11 -22.45 -54.81 -5.82
C GLU A 11 -21.81 -53.40 -5.93
N HIS A 12 -20.53 -53.31 -6.32
CA HIS A 12 -19.83 -52.03 -6.52
C HIS A 12 -20.21 -51.32 -7.83
N ASN A 13 -20.65 -52.03 -8.87
CA ASN A 13 -21.11 -51.45 -10.12
C ASN A 13 -22.58 -51.01 -10.02
N ASP A 14 -23.42 -51.65 -9.22
CA ASP A 14 -24.84 -51.29 -9.08
C ASP A 14 -25.04 -49.98 -8.28
N ILE A 15 -24.05 -49.54 -7.49
CA ILE A 15 -24.09 -48.31 -6.69
C ILE A 15 -23.96 -47.05 -7.55
N HIS A 16 -23.38 -47.17 -8.76
CA HIS A 16 -23.09 -46.01 -9.64
C HIS A 16 -24.23 -45.59 -10.57
N ASP A 17 -25.32 -46.36 -10.66
CA ASP A 17 -26.35 -46.15 -11.66
C ASP A 17 -27.70 -45.71 -11.10
N GLU A 18 -27.74 -45.25 -9.86
CA GLU A 18 -29.01 -44.70 -9.31
C GLU A 18 -29.37 -43.41 -10.05
N ILE A 19 -30.52 -43.41 -10.72
CA ILE A 19 -31.00 -42.28 -11.55
C ILE A 19 -32.23 -41.69 -10.85
N ASP A 20 -32.26 -40.37 -10.73
CA ASP A 20 -33.45 -39.64 -10.27
C ASP A 20 -34.58 -39.85 -11.26
N GLU A 21 -35.75 -40.35 -10.76
CA GLU A 21 -36.89 -40.71 -11.60
C GLU A 21 -37.53 -39.51 -12.32
N VAL A 22 -37.41 -38.32 -11.77
CA VAL A 22 -38.01 -37.08 -12.27
C VAL A 22 -37.15 -36.46 -13.35
N THR A 23 -35.86 -36.24 -13.01
CA THR A 23 -34.92 -35.51 -13.90
C THR A 23 -34.20 -36.40 -14.89
N LYS A 24 -34.22 -37.74 -14.66
CA LYS A 24 -33.43 -38.72 -15.43
C LYS A 24 -31.94 -38.50 -15.40
N ILE A 25 -31.46 -37.80 -14.38
CA ILE A 25 -30.06 -37.49 -14.17
C ILE A 25 -29.50 -38.45 -13.10
N LYS A 26 -28.28 -38.92 -13.26
CA LYS A 26 -27.60 -39.78 -12.28
C LYS A 26 -27.26 -39.00 -11.02
N TYR A 27 -27.26 -39.67 -9.88
CA TYR A 27 -26.73 -39.09 -8.65
C TYR A 27 -25.20 -39.09 -8.67
N PHE A 28 -24.62 -38.00 -8.17
CA PHE A 28 -23.15 -37.84 -8.08
C PHE A 28 -22.62 -38.66 -6.90
N GLY A 29 -21.58 -39.47 -7.14
CA GLY A 29 -20.86 -40.18 -6.09
C GLY A 29 -21.62 -41.37 -5.47
N GLY A 30 -22.68 -41.88 -6.13
CA GLY A 30 -23.43 -43.06 -5.67
C GLY A 30 -24.21 -42.79 -4.40
N ASN A 31 -23.91 -43.47 -3.30
CA ASN A 31 -24.61 -43.34 -2.01
C ASN A 31 -24.18 -42.18 -1.11
N HIS A 32 -23.49 -41.19 -1.65
CA HIS A 32 -23.17 -40.00 -0.86
C HIS A 32 -24.40 -39.12 -0.63
N GLU A 33 -24.77 -38.98 0.61
CA GLU A 33 -25.90 -38.20 1.08
C GLU A 33 -25.40 -37.25 2.19
N TYR A 34 -25.66 -35.95 2.02
CA TYR A 34 -25.34 -34.92 3.02
C TYR A 34 -26.65 -34.35 3.59
N ASP A 35 -26.89 -34.55 4.88
CA ASP A 35 -28.08 -34.06 5.59
C ASP A 35 -29.41 -34.44 4.92
N GLY A 36 -29.52 -35.66 4.35
CA GLY A 36 -30.71 -36.14 3.67
C GLY A 36 -30.83 -35.67 2.22
N ILE A 37 -29.79 -35.03 1.65
CA ILE A 37 -29.77 -34.52 0.27
C ILE A 37 -28.79 -35.33 -0.56
N LYS A 38 -29.27 -35.91 -1.65
CA LYS A 38 -28.45 -36.54 -2.69
C LYS A 38 -28.17 -35.55 -3.81
N GLU A 39 -26.92 -35.40 -4.21
CA GLU A 39 -26.51 -34.51 -5.29
C GLU A 39 -26.72 -35.15 -6.67
N LEU A 40 -27.29 -34.41 -7.61
CA LEU A 40 -27.44 -34.86 -8.98
C LEU A 40 -26.18 -34.52 -9.80
N ASP A 41 -25.72 -35.46 -10.64
CA ASP A 41 -24.61 -35.23 -11.58
C ASP A 41 -25.04 -34.41 -12.78
N ASN A 42 -25.31 -33.15 -12.53
CA ASN A 42 -25.75 -32.20 -13.56
C ASN A 42 -24.58 -31.83 -14.47
N PRO A 43 -24.72 -31.96 -15.80
CA PRO A 43 -23.71 -31.47 -16.74
C PRO A 43 -23.57 -29.96 -16.60
N LEU A 44 -22.33 -29.49 -16.61
CA LEU A 44 -22.02 -28.05 -16.60
C LEU A 44 -22.74 -27.33 -17.74
N PRO A 45 -23.41 -26.21 -17.49
CA PRO A 45 -24.04 -25.41 -18.55
C PRO A 45 -23.05 -25.09 -19.68
N PRO A 46 -23.48 -25.16 -20.95
CA PRO A 46 -22.58 -24.94 -22.08
C PRO A 46 -21.83 -23.61 -22.04
N TRP A 47 -22.50 -22.54 -21.63
CA TRP A 47 -21.87 -21.21 -21.47
C TRP A 47 -20.70 -21.19 -20.51
N LEU A 48 -20.78 -21.94 -19.41
CA LEU A 48 -19.71 -22.03 -18.42
C LEU A 48 -18.50 -22.75 -19.00
N LYS A 49 -18.70 -23.83 -19.77
CA LYS A 49 -17.63 -24.54 -20.48
C LYS A 49 -16.94 -23.62 -21.48
N TYR A 50 -17.71 -22.81 -22.23
CA TYR A 50 -17.13 -21.85 -23.18
C TYR A 50 -16.29 -20.78 -22.48
N ILE A 51 -16.77 -20.19 -21.40
CA ILE A 51 -15.98 -19.22 -20.61
C ILE A 51 -14.68 -19.86 -20.15
N PHE A 52 -14.75 -21.07 -19.62
CA PHE A 52 -13.57 -21.80 -19.13
C PHE A 52 -12.51 -21.98 -20.25
N TYR A 53 -12.91 -22.45 -21.43
CA TYR A 53 -11.96 -22.61 -22.53
C TYR A 53 -11.44 -21.28 -23.08
N VAL A 54 -12.27 -20.26 -23.15
CA VAL A 54 -11.84 -18.90 -23.55
C VAL A 54 -10.79 -18.35 -22.58
N THR A 55 -10.97 -18.50 -21.27
CA THR A 55 -10.00 -18.05 -20.29
C THR A 55 -8.67 -18.81 -20.38
N ILE A 56 -8.70 -20.11 -20.69
CA ILE A 56 -7.48 -20.90 -20.93
C ILE A 56 -6.74 -20.36 -22.16
N ILE A 57 -7.44 -20.10 -23.27
CA ILE A 57 -6.82 -19.56 -24.49
C ILE A 57 -6.19 -18.20 -24.23
N ILE A 58 -6.89 -17.31 -23.52
CA ILE A 58 -6.37 -16.00 -23.13
C ILE A 58 -5.12 -16.16 -22.24
N SER A 59 -5.16 -17.07 -21.27
CA SER A 59 -4.02 -17.33 -20.37
C SER A 59 -2.80 -17.83 -21.13
N ILE A 60 -2.99 -18.78 -22.06
CA ILE A 60 -1.89 -19.32 -22.88
C ILE A 60 -1.32 -18.21 -23.78
N SER A 61 -2.17 -17.43 -24.45
CA SER A 61 -1.72 -16.33 -25.30
C SER A 61 -0.95 -15.27 -24.50
N TYR A 62 -1.40 -14.95 -23.30
CA TYR A 62 -0.70 -14.04 -22.39
C TYR A 62 0.68 -14.58 -21.97
N LEU A 63 0.77 -15.87 -21.64
CA LEU A 63 2.05 -16.51 -21.33
C LEU A 63 3.01 -16.50 -22.53
N ILE A 64 2.52 -16.72 -23.74
CA ILE A 64 3.32 -16.65 -24.97
C ILE A 64 3.86 -15.24 -25.16
N LEU A 65 3.02 -14.20 -24.99
CA LEU A 65 3.45 -12.80 -25.08
C LEU A 65 4.55 -12.48 -24.04
N LEU A 66 4.40 -12.94 -22.82
CA LEU A 66 5.40 -12.69 -21.76
C LEU A 66 6.71 -13.44 -21.97
N LEU A 67 6.63 -14.74 -22.32
CA LEU A 67 7.80 -15.61 -22.33
C LEU A 67 8.56 -15.61 -23.66
N VAL A 68 7.82 -15.53 -24.79
CA VAL A 68 8.40 -15.59 -26.13
C VAL A 68 8.73 -14.19 -26.66
N PHE A 69 7.76 -13.29 -26.63
CA PHE A 69 7.95 -11.94 -27.17
C PHE A 69 8.63 -10.98 -26.16
N LYS A 70 8.68 -11.36 -24.87
CA LYS A 70 9.27 -10.52 -23.79
C LYS A 70 8.74 -9.08 -23.86
N ASP A 71 7.46 -8.95 -24.15
CA ASP A 71 6.84 -7.64 -24.28
C ASP A 71 6.73 -6.98 -22.90
N ASP A 72 7.65 -6.06 -22.71
CA ASP A 72 7.78 -5.30 -21.46
C ASP A 72 6.63 -4.33 -21.22
N SER A 73 5.76 -4.10 -22.21
CA SER A 73 4.61 -3.20 -22.08
C SER A 73 3.52 -3.78 -21.16
N ILE A 74 3.51 -5.10 -20.98
CA ILE A 74 2.52 -5.83 -20.18
C ILE A 74 2.96 -5.95 -18.70
N ILE A 75 4.24 -5.62 -18.40
CA ILE A 75 4.78 -5.76 -17.05
C ILE A 75 4.49 -4.48 -16.23
N GLN A 76 3.50 -4.53 -15.34
CA GLN A 76 3.11 -3.43 -14.45
C GLN A 76 4.29 -2.74 -13.75
N ALA A 77 5.31 -3.49 -13.34
CA ALA A 77 6.49 -2.94 -12.68
C ALA A 77 7.31 -2.00 -13.58
N ARG A 78 7.25 -2.17 -14.89
CA ARG A 78 7.94 -1.33 -15.85
C ARG A 78 7.14 -0.08 -16.19
N GLU A 79 5.83 -0.23 -16.36
CA GLU A 79 4.89 0.88 -16.54
C GLU A 79 4.95 1.81 -15.32
N TYR A 80 4.84 1.27 -14.12
CA TYR A 80 5.02 2.02 -12.87
C TYR A 80 6.36 2.77 -12.81
N ARG A 81 7.47 2.11 -13.16
CA ARG A 81 8.77 2.80 -13.21
C ARG A 81 8.81 3.93 -14.22
N LYS A 82 8.23 3.74 -15.39
CA LYS A 82 8.13 4.77 -16.44
C LYS A 82 7.32 5.98 -15.96
N GLU A 83 6.17 5.74 -15.34
CA GLU A 83 5.32 6.79 -14.78
C GLU A 83 5.99 7.53 -13.64
N VAL A 84 6.63 6.81 -12.71
CA VAL A 84 7.38 7.42 -11.60
C VAL A 84 8.56 8.25 -12.10
N MET A 85 9.30 7.77 -13.11
CA MET A 85 10.39 8.55 -13.72
C MET A 85 9.86 9.80 -14.44
N ALA A 86 8.75 9.69 -15.18
CA ALA A 86 8.14 10.82 -15.85
C ALA A 86 7.57 11.85 -14.85
N ALA A 87 6.95 11.38 -13.77
CA ALA A 87 6.47 12.24 -12.69
C ALA A 87 7.64 12.96 -11.97
N ARG A 88 8.72 12.24 -11.66
CA ARG A 88 9.93 12.84 -11.07
C ARG A 88 10.56 13.88 -12.00
N ALA A 89 10.69 13.58 -13.29
CA ALA A 89 11.22 14.55 -14.25
C ALA A 89 10.39 15.84 -14.32
N LYS A 90 9.04 15.71 -14.31
CA LYS A 90 8.13 16.87 -14.25
C LYS A 90 8.30 17.66 -12.96
N THR A 91 8.44 16.98 -11.84
CA THR A 91 8.64 17.61 -10.52
C THR A 91 10.01 18.31 -10.48
N GLU A 92 11.08 17.69 -11.02
CA GLU A 92 12.40 18.31 -11.08
C GLU A 92 12.43 19.56 -11.96
N VAL A 93 11.74 19.55 -13.11
CA VAL A 93 11.62 20.71 -13.98
C VAL A 93 10.86 21.83 -13.28
N ALA A 94 9.70 21.53 -12.70
CA ALA A 94 8.91 22.50 -11.94
C ALA A 94 9.70 23.07 -10.75
N THR A 95 10.43 22.22 -10.02
CA THR A 95 11.29 22.65 -8.92
C THR A 95 12.45 23.53 -9.39
N LYS A 96 13.06 23.21 -10.55
CA LYS A 96 14.13 24.04 -11.13
C LYS A 96 13.60 25.40 -11.59
N GLU A 97 12.41 25.45 -12.19
CA GLU A 97 11.78 26.71 -12.57
C GLU A 97 11.39 27.56 -11.35
N GLU A 98 10.90 26.93 -10.28
CA GLU A 98 10.57 27.61 -9.03
C GLU A 98 11.83 28.09 -8.31
N ILE A 99 12.91 27.29 -8.28
CA ILE A 99 14.21 27.67 -7.75
C ILE A 99 14.82 28.80 -8.59
N ALA A 100 14.70 28.74 -9.91
CA ALA A 100 15.20 29.83 -10.79
C ALA A 100 14.45 31.15 -10.58
N LYS A 101 13.15 31.08 -10.31
CA LYS A 101 12.34 32.27 -9.97
C LYS A 101 12.63 32.79 -8.55
N THR A 102 12.98 31.91 -7.61
CA THR A 102 13.31 32.29 -6.22
C THR A 102 14.80 32.59 -6.01
N ALA A 103 15.69 32.13 -6.90
CA ALA A 103 17.14 32.42 -6.83
C ALA A 103 17.48 33.89 -7.15
N ALA A 104 16.53 34.68 -7.60
CA ALA A 104 16.73 36.10 -7.89
C ALA A 104 16.81 37.01 -6.63
N ALA A 105 16.39 36.53 -5.44
CA ALA A 105 16.63 37.21 -4.18
C ALA A 105 16.68 36.18 -3.03
N PRO A 106 17.60 36.34 -2.05
CA PRO A 106 17.61 35.47 -0.86
C PRO A 106 16.27 35.60 -0.14
N MET A 107 15.59 34.46 0.11
CA MET A 107 14.34 34.43 0.86
C MET A 107 14.55 35.07 2.24
N THR A 108 13.66 35.97 2.62
CA THR A 108 13.66 36.53 3.97
C THR A 108 13.30 35.41 4.99
N GLN A 109 13.71 35.58 6.23
CA GLN A 109 13.36 34.64 7.30
C GLN A 109 11.85 34.42 7.41
N GLU A 110 11.07 35.46 7.23
CA GLU A 110 9.60 35.39 7.26
C GLU A 110 9.05 34.53 6.10
N GLN A 111 9.60 34.64 4.90
CA GLN A 111 9.22 33.80 3.75
C GLN A 111 9.59 32.35 3.96
N ILE A 112 10.74 32.06 4.57
CA ILE A 112 11.17 30.70 4.92
C ILE A 112 10.18 30.07 5.92
N LEU A 113 9.83 30.81 6.97
CA LEU A 113 8.87 30.33 7.99
C LEU A 113 7.47 30.13 7.40
N ALA A 114 6.99 31.05 6.56
CA ALA A 114 5.71 30.91 5.88
C ALA A 114 5.68 29.69 4.96
N ALA A 115 6.72 29.47 4.16
CA ALA A 115 6.84 28.30 3.30
C ALA A 115 6.94 27.00 4.11
N GLY A 116 7.68 27.02 5.23
CA GLY A 116 7.78 25.90 6.17
C GLY A 116 6.44 25.56 6.79
N LYS A 117 5.68 26.57 7.19
CA LYS A 117 4.32 26.39 7.73
C LYS A 117 3.39 25.72 6.73
N VAL A 118 3.43 26.06 5.46
CA VAL A 118 2.62 25.41 4.41
C VAL A 118 2.93 23.91 4.32
N VAL A 119 4.19 23.52 4.39
CA VAL A 119 4.60 22.10 4.40
C VAL A 119 4.11 21.42 5.68
N PHE A 120 4.28 22.07 6.83
CA PHE A 120 3.85 21.56 8.12
C PHE A 120 2.35 21.31 8.18
N ASP A 121 1.54 22.30 7.76
CA ASP A 121 0.08 22.23 7.72
C ASP A 121 -0.46 21.20 6.72
N LYS A 122 0.34 20.77 5.76
CA LYS A 122 -0.03 19.78 4.76
C LYS A 122 0.26 18.33 5.20
N ILE A 123 1.34 18.12 5.92
CA ILE A 123 1.89 16.78 6.16
C ILE A 123 2.09 16.48 7.65
N CYS A 124 2.68 17.40 8.40
CA CYS A 124 3.18 17.14 9.75
C CYS A 124 2.10 17.23 10.81
N TYR A 125 1.13 18.16 10.64
CA TYR A 125 0.12 18.49 11.63
C TYR A 125 -0.73 17.31 12.07
N VAL A 126 -0.95 16.33 11.19
CA VAL A 126 -1.81 15.17 11.46
C VAL A 126 -1.33 14.38 12.69
N CYS A 127 0.00 14.30 12.86
CA CYS A 127 0.62 13.57 13.96
C CYS A 127 1.17 14.51 15.06
N HIS A 128 1.62 15.72 14.69
CA HIS A 128 2.29 16.64 15.63
C HIS A 128 1.39 17.75 16.16
N GLY A 129 0.13 17.81 15.68
CA GLY A 129 -0.81 18.86 16.07
C GLY A 129 -0.65 20.12 15.22
N LYS A 130 -1.70 20.93 15.16
CA LYS A 130 -1.78 22.13 14.30
C LYS A 130 -0.75 23.21 14.69
N PHE A 131 -0.40 23.25 15.95
CA PHE A 131 0.55 24.20 16.51
C PHE A 131 1.85 23.54 16.98
N GLY A 132 2.06 22.26 16.62
CA GLY A 132 3.20 21.47 17.06
C GLY A 132 3.11 20.99 18.51
N GLU A 133 1.92 21.03 19.11
CA GLU A 133 1.65 20.63 20.50
C GLU A 133 1.86 19.15 20.79
N GLY A 134 1.94 18.32 19.74
CA GLY A 134 2.07 16.87 19.84
C GLY A 134 0.73 16.16 20.02
N LEU A 135 0.47 15.18 19.16
CA LEU A 135 -0.67 14.25 19.24
C LEU A 135 -0.15 12.81 19.30
N VAL A 136 -0.12 12.13 18.17
CA VAL A 136 0.55 10.83 18.02
C VAL A 136 2.07 11.03 18.10
N GLY A 137 2.59 12.02 17.36
CA GLY A 137 3.98 12.43 17.37
C GLY A 137 4.35 13.24 18.64
N PRO A 138 5.64 13.51 18.85
CA PRO A 138 6.11 14.34 19.96
C PRO A 138 5.74 15.82 19.79
N ASN A 139 5.77 16.53 20.91
CA ASN A 139 5.62 17.97 21.03
C ASN A 139 6.88 18.66 20.48
N PHE A 140 6.72 19.73 19.69
CA PHE A 140 7.81 20.56 19.17
C PHE A 140 7.94 21.92 19.88
N THR A 141 7.04 22.20 20.80
CA THR A 141 6.99 23.51 21.46
C THR A 141 7.84 23.56 22.74
N ASP A 142 8.17 22.40 23.28
CA ASP A 142 9.01 22.28 24.48
C ASP A 142 10.51 22.13 24.14
N GLN A 143 11.34 21.96 25.16
CA GLN A 143 12.79 21.82 25.02
C GLN A 143 13.27 20.36 24.97
N TYR A 144 12.36 19.39 24.89
CA TYR A 144 12.69 17.96 24.98
C TYR A 144 12.58 17.30 23.60
N TRP A 145 13.62 16.55 23.24
CA TRP A 145 13.75 15.92 21.94
C TRP A 145 14.12 14.45 22.07
N ILE A 146 13.44 13.58 21.30
CA ILE A 146 13.68 12.14 21.32
C ILE A 146 14.91 11.79 20.46
N HIS A 147 15.10 12.48 19.35
CA HIS A 147 16.12 12.19 18.36
C HIS A 147 17.11 13.34 18.14
N GLY A 148 17.21 14.25 19.10
CA GLY A 148 18.00 15.47 18.98
C GLY A 148 17.21 16.65 18.44
N GLY A 149 17.62 17.87 18.85
CA GLY A 149 16.94 19.13 18.51
C GLY A 149 17.73 20.03 17.58
N ARG A 150 18.81 19.56 16.97
CA ARG A 150 19.59 20.31 15.98
C ARG A 150 18.93 20.24 14.62
N PRO A 151 19.17 21.22 13.73
CA PRO A 151 18.69 21.13 12.34
C PRO A 151 19.08 19.85 11.63
N GLU A 152 20.31 19.35 11.87
CA GLU A 152 20.81 18.09 11.27
C GLU A 152 20.05 16.87 11.77
N ASP A 153 19.67 16.84 13.05
CA ASP A 153 18.92 15.76 13.66
C ASP A 153 17.50 15.68 13.06
N LEU A 154 16.85 16.86 12.93
CA LEU A 154 15.56 16.96 12.29
C LEU A 154 15.63 16.57 10.80
N LEU A 155 16.69 17.01 10.09
CA LEU A 155 16.92 16.65 8.69
C LEU A 155 17.03 15.13 8.53
N LYS A 156 17.77 14.47 9.41
CA LYS A 156 17.91 13.02 9.42
C LYS A 156 16.57 12.34 9.66
N VAL A 157 15.84 12.74 10.70
CA VAL A 157 14.54 12.16 11.07
C VAL A 157 13.51 12.33 9.93
N ILE A 158 13.44 13.50 9.30
CA ILE A 158 12.51 13.74 8.19
C ILE A 158 12.88 12.89 6.95
N ASN A 159 14.18 12.73 6.67
CA ASN A 159 14.64 11.95 5.53
C ASN A 159 14.51 10.44 5.73
N GLU A 160 14.82 9.93 6.91
CA GLU A 160 14.85 8.50 7.19
C GLU A 160 13.52 7.98 7.75
N GLY A 161 12.77 8.84 8.45
CA GLY A 161 11.60 8.47 9.22
C GLY A 161 11.97 7.80 10.55
N VAL A 162 10.92 7.45 11.31
CA VAL A 162 11.01 6.62 12.52
C VAL A 162 9.92 5.55 12.39
N ILE A 163 10.20 4.54 11.57
CA ILE A 163 9.22 3.55 11.10
C ILE A 163 8.58 2.82 12.28
N ASP A 164 9.36 2.46 13.28
CA ASP A 164 8.91 1.78 14.52
C ASP A 164 7.88 2.59 15.32
N LYS A 165 7.84 3.90 15.10
CA LYS A 165 6.89 4.84 15.73
C LYS A 165 5.84 5.37 14.74
N GLY A 166 5.80 4.83 13.52
CA GLY A 166 4.83 5.20 12.49
C GLY A 166 5.16 6.46 11.69
N MET A 167 6.31 7.08 11.88
CA MET A 167 6.75 8.21 11.06
C MET A 167 7.45 7.70 9.79
N LEU A 168 6.85 7.97 8.63
CA LEU A 168 7.41 7.59 7.33
C LEU A 168 8.55 8.53 6.91
N SER A 169 9.40 8.05 6.00
CA SER A 169 10.40 8.87 5.32
C SER A 169 9.74 9.83 4.33
N TYR A 170 10.12 11.10 4.38
CA TYR A 170 9.62 12.13 3.47
C TYR A 170 10.64 12.52 2.38
N LYS A 171 11.78 11.86 2.32
CA LYS A 171 12.85 12.10 1.32
C LYS A 171 12.37 12.04 -0.13
N SER A 172 11.39 11.20 -0.44
CA SER A 172 10.84 11.05 -1.79
C SER A 172 9.69 12.02 -2.09
N GLN A 173 9.11 12.64 -1.06
CA GLN A 173 7.90 13.49 -1.16
C GLN A 173 8.24 14.99 -1.10
N LEU A 174 9.28 15.35 -0.36
CA LEU A 174 9.72 16.73 -0.17
C LEU A 174 11.09 16.97 -0.81
N ASN A 175 11.24 18.12 -1.45
CA ASN A 175 12.55 18.55 -1.93
C ASN A 175 13.39 19.16 -0.80
N LYS A 176 14.68 19.34 -1.03
CA LYS A 176 15.64 19.84 -0.04
C LYS A 176 15.24 21.21 0.56
N THR A 177 14.73 22.10 -0.28
CA THR A 177 14.28 23.44 0.16
C THR A 177 13.08 23.34 1.07
N GLN A 178 12.09 22.52 0.71
CA GLN A 178 10.89 22.28 1.54
C GLN A 178 11.27 21.68 2.90
N ILE A 179 12.20 20.72 2.92
CA ILE A 179 12.67 20.12 4.17
C ILE A 179 13.37 21.17 5.05
N ASN A 180 14.25 21.99 4.48
CA ASN A 180 14.91 23.04 5.25
C ASN A 180 13.92 24.09 5.78
N ASN A 181 12.94 24.48 4.98
CA ASN A 181 11.94 25.44 5.38
C ASN A 181 11.04 24.90 6.52
N VAL A 182 10.61 23.63 6.44
CA VAL A 182 9.81 23.02 7.51
C VAL A 182 10.62 22.81 8.78
N ILE A 183 11.92 22.50 8.70
CA ILE A 183 12.81 22.47 9.86
C ILE A 183 12.89 23.84 10.53
N ALA A 184 13.09 24.91 9.75
CA ALA A 184 13.13 26.27 10.29
C ALA A 184 11.82 26.62 10.98
N TYR A 185 10.67 26.23 10.41
CA TYR A 185 9.36 26.44 11.02
C TYR A 185 9.20 25.64 12.31
N ILE A 186 9.54 24.35 12.33
CA ILE A 186 9.50 23.50 13.53
C ILE A 186 10.33 24.11 14.68
N LEU A 187 11.55 24.55 14.36
CA LEU A 187 12.42 25.19 15.34
C LEU A 187 11.89 26.53 15.85
N SER A 188 11.06 27.24 15.04
CA SER A 188 10.39 28.47 15.47
C SER A 188 9.22 28.23 16.43
N LEU A 189 8.72 27.02 16.54
CA LEU A 189 7.64 26.66 17.47
C LEU A 189 8.15 26.49 18.91
N GLN A 190 9.46 26.33 19.10
CA GLN A 190 10.04 26.20 20.44
C GLN A 190 9.74 27.41 21.32
N GLY A 191 9.30 27.16 22.55
CA GLY A 191 8.93 28.18 23.51
C GLY A 191 7.52 28.77 23.30
N THR A 192 6.78 28.34 22.28
CA THR A 192 5.37 28.65 22.17
C THR A 192 4.56 27.83 23.17
N ASN A 193 3.37 28.31 23.54
CA ASN A 193 2.54 27.66 24.55
C ASN A 193 1.12 27.40 24.02
N PRO A 194 0.96 26.50 23.04
CA PRO A 194 -0.37 26.16 22.55
C PRO A 194 -1.19 25.38 23.58
N PRO A 195 -2.53 25.36 23.48
CA PRO A 195 -3.35 24.56 24.37
C PRO A 195 -3.12 23.07 24.14
N ASN A 196 -3.34 22.27 25.19
CA ASN A 196 -3.28 20.79 25.14
C ASN A 196 -1.92 20.21 24.73
N GLN A 197 -0.84 20.80 25.16
CA GLN A 197 0.49 20.28 24.88
C GLN A 197 0.66 18.85 25.43
N LYS A 198 1.25 17.99 24.60
CA LYS A 198 1.69 16.68 25.02
C LYS A 198 2.83 16.81 26.01
N ALA A 199 2.86 15.95 27.02
CA ALA A 199 3.94 15.91 28.01
C ALA A 199 5.32 15.79 27.34
N PRO A 200 6.36 16.43 27.88
CA PRO A 200 7.71 16.37 27.35
C PRO A 200 8.22 14.94 27.18
N GLN A 201 8.88 14.67 26.06
CA GLN A 201 9.40 13.35 25.71
C GLN A 201 10.86 13.46 25.24
N GLY A 202 11.71 12.55 25.70
CA GLY A 202 13.12 12.52 25.34
C GLY A 202 14.02 13.30 26.30
N GLU A 203 15.14 13.78 25.81
CA GLU A 203 16.15 14.49 26.58
C GLU A 203 16.05 16.00 26.39
N LYS A 204 16.38 16.74 27.46
CA LYS A 204 16.38 18.20 27.40
C LYS A 204 17.51 18.68 26.49
N PHE A 205 17.19 19.37 25.44
CA PHE A 205 18.15 19.98 24.53
C PHE A 205 18.37 21.45 24.94
N VAL A 206 19.58 21.77 25.34
CA VAL A 206 20.00 23.13 25.61
C VAL A 206 20.80 23.63 24.42
N LYS A 207 20.33 24.73 23.82
CA LYS A 207 21.02 25.40 22.69
C LYS A 207 22.37 25.91 23.09
#